data_2e58f339ee47882059adaaf719ea25ff
#
_entry.id   2e58f339ee47882059adaaf719ea25ff
#
_cell.length_a   1.000
_cell.length_b   1.000
_cell.length_c   1.000
_cell.angle_alpha   90.00
_cell.angle_beta   90.00
_cell.angle_gamma   90.00
#
_symmetry.space_group_name_H-M   'P 1'
#
loop_
_entity.id
_entity.type
_entity.pdbx_description
1 polymer ?
#
loop_
_entity_poly.entity_id
_entity_poly.type
_entity_poly.pdbx_seq_one_letter_code
_entity_poly.pdbx_strand_id
1 'polypeptide(L)'
;MTPTFEHFTQRDFTIVAADGFALSATSYEPDEYKATIVIAGATGVPQQFYQRFSRFAANNGYRTVTFDYRGIGRSKVARLKGFKASFLDWARLDLAAVIDEIATGETPTFIVGHSFGGHAFGLLPNHYKISGMYVFATGAGWRGWMTRRESMRVNLLWNAILPALTFFKGYTPISMLGMGEDLPYGVYKQWRQWCKYPHYFFDDPSVSEEMQEKFAQIKVPIVAANAVDDLWALPKSRDAFMQGYTNADVTLLDIPLTASLPKIGHMGYFRANAQPLWENVLSWIETTMTPSLDVTLP
;
A
#
# COMPACT_ATOMS: atom_id res chain seq x y z
N MET A 1 31.90 -10.35 -1.23
CA MET A 1 30.87 -9.30 -1.32
C MET A 1 31.60 -8.02 -1.69
N THR A 2 31.51 -7.58 -2.92
CA THR A 2 32.01 -6.27 -3.36
C THR A 2 31.13 -5.21 -2.70
N PRO A 3 31.67 -4.17 -2.06
CA PRO A 3 30.85 -3.08 -1.57
C PRO A 3 30.19 -2.42 -2.78
N THR A 4 28.90 -2.56 -2.93
CA THR A 4 28.09 -1.74 -3.83
C THR A 4 28.13 -0.33 -3.26
N PHE A 5 28.83 0.58 -3.93
CA PHE A 5 28.73 2.00 -3.60
C PHE A 5 27.27 2.41 -3.79
N GLU A 6 26.63 2.84 -2.73
CA GLU A 6 25.29 3.40 -2.80
C GLU A 6 25.41 4.78 -3.48
N HIS A 7 24.75 4.94 -4.62
CA HIS A 7 24.73 6.18 -5.39
C HIS A 7 23.54 7.07 -5.01
N PHE A 8 23.17 7.10 -3.73
CA PHE A 8 22.07 7.91 -3.22
C PHE A 8 22.31 8.34 -1.77
N THR A 9 21.71 9.44 -1.39
CA THR A 9 21.65 9.94 0.00
C THR A 9 20.39 9.41 0.68
N GLN A 10 20.56 8.81 1.87
CA GLN A 10 19.44 8.44 2.73
C GLN A 10 19.25 9.51 3.81
N ARG A 11 18.03 10.04 3.93
CA ARG A 11 17.71 11.07 4.93
C ARG A 11 16.39 10.77 5.61
N ASP A 12 16.38 10.81 6.94
CA ASP A 12 15.18 10.80 7.76
C ASP A 12 14.66 12.23 7.94
N PHE A 13 13.33 12.39 7.89
CA PHE A 13 12.68 13.68 8.06
C PHE A 13 11.26 13.53 8.60
N THR A 14 10.64 14.64 8.95
CA THR A 14 9.28 14.67 9.49
C THR A 14 8.36 15.39 8.52
N ILE A 15 7.18 14.81 8.28
CA ILE A 15 6.09 15.43 7.54
C ILE A 15 4.95 15.70 8.52
N VAL A 16 4.33 16.87 8.43
CA VAL A 16 3.21 17.24 9.31
C VAL A 16 1.91 17.12 8.53
N ALA A 17 1.02 16.24 8.99
CA ALA A 17 -0.31 16.09 8.42
C ALA A 17 -1.19 17.31 8.71
N ALA A 18 -2.28 17.48 7.96
CA ALA A 18 -3.16 18.65 8.04
C ALA A 18 -3.78 18.88 9.43
N ASP A 19 -3.86 17.84 10.25
CA ASP A 19 -4.33 17.90 11.64
C ASP A 19 -3.20 18.10 12.66
N GLY A 20 -1.98 18.38 12.20
CA GLY A 20 -0.80 18.62 13.03
C GLY A 20 -0.06 17.35 13.48
N PHE A 21 -0.46 16.15 13.05
CA PHE A 21 0.22 14.92 13.43
C PHE A 21 1.57 14.81 12.68
N ALA A 22 2.65 14.54 13.43
CA ALA A 22 4.00 14.39 12.88
C ALA A 22 4.24 12.94 12.41
N LEU A 23 4.52 12.77 11.12
CA LEU A 23 4.84 11.49 10.50
C LEU A 23 6.35 11.38 10.28
N SER A 24 6.91 10.22 10.57
CA SER A 24 8.31 9.90 10.26
C SER A 24 8.43 9.35 8.85
N ALA A 25 9.30 9.94 8.05
CA ALA A 25 9.58 9.53 6.69
C ALA A 25 11.08 9.34 6.46
N THR A 26 11.44 8.58 5.44
CA THR A 26 12.82 8.38 4.96
C THR A 26 12.84 8.56 3.44
N SER A 27 13.73 9.41 2.95
CA SER A 27 14.05 9.59 1.54
C SER A 27 15.31 8.78 1.18
N TYR A 28 15.30 8.16 0.02
CA TYR A 28 16.44 7.54 -0.66
C TYR A 28 16.57 8.28 -2.00
N GLU A 29 17.53 9.18 -2.10
CA GLU A 29 17.57 10.22 -3.13
C GLU A 29 18.90 10.15 -3.89
N PRO A 30 18.90 9.71 -5.18
CA PRO A 30 20.04 9.86 -6.07
C PRO A 30 20.32 11.34 -6.36
N ASP A 31 21.55 11.66 -6.79
CA ASP A 31 21.92 13.03 -7.20
C ASP A 31 21.04 13.54 -8.35
N GLU A 32 20.67 12.64 -9.28
CA GLU A 32 19.69 12.88 -10.34
C GLU A 32 18.68 11.72 -10.37
N TYR A 33 17.41 12.03 -10.58
CA TYR A 33 16.36 11.01 -10.63
C TYR A 33 15.29 11.31 -11.70
N LYS A 34 14.79 10.24 -12.31
CA LYS A 34 13.80 10.27 -13.42
C LYS A 34 12.38 10.52 -12.92
N ALA A 35 12.05 9.97 -11.77
CA ALA A 35 10.74 10.04 -11.14
C ALA A 35 10.86 9.80 -9.63
N THR A 36 9.80 10.15 -8.91
CA THR A 36 9.67 9.88 -7.47
C THR A 36 8.70 8.73 -7.23
N ILE A 37 9.06 7.82 -6.32
CA ILE A 37 8.23 6.70 -5.87
C ILE A 37 7.88 6.92 -4.39
N VAL A 38 6.59 7.01 -4.08
CA VAL A 38 6.10 6.99 -2.71
C VAL A 38 5.61 5.58 -2.36
N ILE A 39 6.16 5.00 -1.28
CA ILE A 39 5.74 3.68 -0.81
C ILE A 39 4.55 3.83 0.13
N ALA A 40 3.38 3.40 -0.31
CA ALA A 40 2.19 3.27 0.53
C ALA A 40 2.15 1.86 1.15
N GLY A 41 2.51 1.76 2.43
CA GLY A 41 2.74 0.49 3.11
C GLY A 41 1.46 -0.27 3.48
N ALA A 42 1.64 -1.53 3.89
CA ALA A 42 0.58 -2.40 4.38
C ALA A 42 0.20 -2.07 5.83
N THR A 43 -0.96 -2.56 6.24
CA THR A 43 -1.50 -2.38 7.59
C THR A 43 -0.55 -2.94 8.66
N GLY A 44 -0.10 -2.06 9.58
CA GLY A 44 0.77 -2.45 10.69
C GLY A 44 2.20 -2.81 10.29
N VAL A 45 2.63 -2.44 9.09
CA VAL A 45 3.98 -2.72 8.59
C VAL A 45 4.81 -1.44 8.59
N PRO A 46 5.88 -1.37 9.40
CA PRO A 46 6.72 -0.19 9.47
C PRO A 46 7.54 0.01 8.19
N GLN A 47 7.87 1.29 7.89
CA GLN A 47 8.55 1.70 6.66
C GLN A 47 9.88 0.98 6.40
N GLN A 48 10.60 0.55 7.43
CA GLN A 48 11.87 -0.18 7.29
C GLN A 48 11.72 -1.50 6.52
N PHE A 49 10.51 -2.07 6.49
CA PHE A 49 10.24 -3.27 5.71
C PHE A 49 10.49 -3.07 4.21
N TYR A 50 10.30 -1.85 3.72
CA TYR A 50 10.42 -1.50 2.30
C TYR A 50 11.81 -1.00 1.91
N GLN A 51 12.76 -0.87 2.84
CA GLN A 51 14.07 -0.28 2.60
C GLN A 51 14.88 -0.96 1.47
N ARG A 52 14.72 -2.28 1.28
CA ARG A 52 15.43 -3.01 0.22
C ARG A 52 14.96 -2.60 -1.17
N PHE A 53 13.66 -2.50 -1.36
CA PHE A 53 13.09 -1.98 -2.60
C PHE A 53 13.49 -0.51 -2.81
N SER A 54 13.42 0.31 -1.77
CA SER A 54 13.76 1.73 -1.87
C SER A 54 15.23 1.96 -2.28
N ARG A 55 16.16 1.21 -1.70
CA ARG A 55 17.57 1.24 -2.10
C ARG A 55 17.79 0.73 -3.52
N PHE A 56 17.10 -0.34 -3.90
CA PHE A 56 17.13 -0.85 -5.27
C PHE A 56 16.64 0.20 -6.28
N ALA A 57 15.51 0.82 -6.03
CA ALA A 57 14.96 1.84 -6.91
C ALA A 57 15.87 3.09 -6.97
N ALA A 58 16.42 3.52 -5.84
CA ALA A 58 17.36 4.65 -5.79
C ALA A 58 18.63 4.37 -6.61
N ASN A 59 19.22 3.17 -6.51
CA ASN A 59 20.36 2.76 -7.34
C ASN A 59 20.03 2.67 -8.84
N ASN A 60 18.75 2.67 -9.22
CA ASN A 60 18.28 2.70 -10.60
C ASN A 60 17.78 4.08 -11.06
N GLY A 61 18.08 5.15 -10.29
CA GLY A 61 17.76 6.52 -10.66
C GLY A 61 16.31 6.95 -10.34
N TYR A 62 15.72 6.40 -9.27
CA TYR A 62 14.40 6.80 -8.78
C TYR A 62 14.49 7.30 -7.34
N ARG A 63 14.10 8.54 -7.08
CA ARG A 63 13.91 8.99 -5.70
C ARG A 63 12.81 8.15 -5.06
N THR A 64 13.04 7.60 -3.86
CA THR A 64 12.03 6.80 -3.17
C THR A 64 11.79 7.35 -1.79
N VAL A 65 10.53 7.49 -1.39
CA VAL A 65 10.12 7.95 -0.06
C VAL A 65 9.26 6.89 0.60
N THR A 66 9.67 6.51 1.81
CA THR A 66 8.89 5.67 2.72
C THR A 66 8.43 6.48 3.93
N PHE A 67 7.34 6.08 4.56
CA PHE A 67 6.85 6.72 5.78
C PHE A 67 6.09 5.71 6.65
N ASP A 68 5.94 6.05 7.92
CA ASP A 68 5.09 5.31 8.84
C ASP A 68 3.76 6.03 9.03
N TYR A 69 2.64 5.32 8.86
CA TYR A 69 1.32 5.83 9.24
C TYR A 69 1.26 6.12 10.73
N ARG A 70 0.41 7.08 11.15
CA ARG A 70 0.20 7.42 12.56
C ARG A 70 -0.09 6.18 13.40
N GLY A 71 0.64 6.03 14.48
CA GLY A 71 0.55 4.90 15.39
C GLY A 71 1.44 3.71 15.03
N ILE A 72 2.17 3.74 13.90
CA ILE A 72 3.04 2.67 13.42
C ILE A 72 4.50 3.14 13.37
N GLY A 73 5.44 2.21 13.51
CA GLY A 73 6.86 2.43 13.32
C GLY A 73 7.41 3.59 14.15
N ARG A 74 8.04 4.55 13.48
CA ARG A 74 8.57 5.77 14.10
C ARG A 74 7.53 6.89 14.25
N SER A 75 6.32 6.73 13.66
CA SER A 75 5.16 7.61 13.87
C SER A 75 4.28 7.13 15.03
N LYS A 76 4.84 6.31 15.96
CA LYS A 76 4.15 5.83 17.15
C LYS A 76 3.80 6.95 18.11
N VAL A 77 2.68 6.76 18.79
CA VAL A 77 2.29 7.56 19.96
C VAL A 77 2.73 6.86 21.25
N ALA A 78 2.90 7.62 22.32
CA ALA A 78 3.28 7.06 23.62
C ALA A 78 2.32 5.96 24.11
N ARG A 79 1.04 6.03 23.71
CA ARG A 79 0.03 5.06 24.11
C ARG A 79 -1.05 4.90 23.03
N LEU A 80 -1.21 3.69 22.48
CA LEU A 80 -2.28 3.38 21.50
C LEU A 80 -3.68 3.33 22.13
N LYS A 81 -3.79 2.95 23.40
CA LYS A 81 -5.11 2.92 24.08
C LYS A 81 -5.71 4.32 24.12
N GLY A 82 -6.86 4.49 23.48
CA GLY A 82 -7.55 5.77 23.38
C GLY A 82 -7.07 6.68 22.25
N PHE A 83 -6.00 6.30 21.53
CA PHE A 83 -5.55 7.02 20.35
C PHE A 83 -6.57 6.86 19.22
N LYS A 84 -7.06 7.99 18.70
CA LYS A 84 -8.05 8.01 17.63
C LYS A 84 -7.35 8.12 16.29
N ALA A 85 -7.35 7.03 15.54
CA ALA A 85 -6.91 6.95 14.16
C ALA A 85 -7.70 5.87 13.43
N SER A 86 -7.94 6.07 12.14
CA SER A 86 -8.71 5.17 11.28
C SER A 86 -7.96 4.92 9.97
N PHE A 87 -8.40 3.98 9.15
CA PHE A 87 -7.89 3.81 7.80
C PHE A 87 -8.13 5.03 6.91
N LEU A 88 -9.26 5.72 7.10
CA LEU A 88 -9.53 6.96 6.38
C LEU A 88 -8.52 8.06 6.76
N ASP A 89 -8.12 8.15 8.02
CA ASP A 89 -7.09 9.12 8.44
C ASP A 89 -5.72 8.76 7.83
N TRP A 90 -5.36 7.47 7.76
CA TRP A 90 -4.14 7.03 7.12
C TRP A 90 -4.07 7.40 5.63
N ALA A 91 -5.20 7.32 4.91
CA ALA A 91 -5.24 7.71 3.51
C ALA A 91 -5.37 9.23 3.34
N ARG A 92 -6.37 9.85 3.99
CA ARG A 92 -6.80 11.23 3.74
C ARG A 92 -5.94 12.29 4.43
N LEU A 93 -5.25 11.93 5.50
CA LEU A 93 -4.39 12.82 6.25
C LEU A 93 -2.91 12.44 6.09
N ASP A 94 -2.54 11.18 6.38
CA ASP A 94 -1.14 10.78 6.42
C ASP A 94 -0.55 10.66 5.01
N LEU A 95 -1.09 9.77 4.17
CA LEU A 95 -0.59 9.60 2.80
C LEU A 95 -0.79 10.89 1.98
N ALA A 96 -1.90 11.60 2.20
CA ALA A 96 -2.13 12.89 1.54
C ALA A 96 -1.03 13.92 1.89
N ALA A 97 -0.63 14.03 3.16
CA ALA A 97 0.45 14.92 3.57
C ALA A 97 1.80 14.53 2.93
N VAL A 98 2.08 13.22 2.84
CA VAL A 98 3.27 12.74 2.14
C VAL A 98 3.26 13.12 0.66
N ILE A 99 2.12 12.96 -0.02
CA ILE A 99 1.98 13.35 -1.42
C ILE A 99 2.12 14.87 -1.58
N ASP A 100 1.54 15.67 -0.70
CA ASP A 100 1.65 17.14 -0.76
C ASP A 100 3.09 17.62 -0.60
N GLU A 101 3.87 17.01 0.30
CA GLU A 101 5.27 17.34 0.55
C GLU A 101 6.18 16.89 -0.60
N ILE A 102 5.91 15.71 -1.20
CA ILE A 102 6.85 15.05 -2.11
C ILE A 102 6.55 15.31 -3.58
N ALA A 103 5.27 15.40 -3.98
CA ALA A 103 4.87 15.60 -5.37
C ALA A 103 4.84 17.10 -5.71
N THR A 104 6.03 17.67 -5.94
CA THR A 104 6.21 19.11 -6.25
C THR A 104 5.88 19.49 -7.69
N GLY A 105 5.73 18.48 -8.58
CA GLY A 105 5.48 18.68 -10.01
C GLY A 105 6.74 18.79 -10.87
N GLU A 106 7.94 18.79 -10.27
CA GLU A 106 9.22 18.83 -11.00
C GLU A 106 9.51 17.52 -11.74
N THR A 107 9.13 16.39 -11.12
CA THR A 107 9.25 15.05 -11.72
C THR A 107 7.94 14.28 -11.50
N PRO A 108 7.61 13.32 -12.40
CA PRO A 108 6.46 12.42 -12.20
C PRO A 108 6.55 11.70 -10.87
N THR A 109 5.41 11.59 -10.17
CA THR A 109 5.32 10.87 -8.90
C THR A 109 4.42 9.66 -9.04
N PHE A 110 4.93 8.51 -8.62
CA PHE A 110 4.21 7.22 -8.64
C PHE A 110 4.01 6.69 -7.23
N ILE A 111 2.93 5.93 -7.03
CA ILE A 111 2.74 5.16 -5.80
C ILE A 111 3.12 3.70 -6.06
N VAL A 112 3.96 3.13 -5.22
CA VAL A 112 4.12 1.69 -5.08
C VAL A 112 3.41 1.26 -3.80
N GLY A 113 2.27 0.60 -3.96
CA GLY A 113 1.40 0.20 -2.86
C GLY A 113 1.63 -1.24 -2.40
N HIS A 114 1.39 -1.49 -1.13
CA HIS A 114 1.32 -2.84 -0.57
C HIS A 114 0.04 -2.98 0.24
N SER A 115 -0.82 -3.94 -0.11
CA SER A 115 -2.05 -4.25 0.64
C SER A 115 -2.91 -3.00 0.84
N PHE A 116 -2.99 -2.45 2.06
CA PHE A 116 -3.69 -1.20 2.36
C PHE A 116 -3.28 -0.02 1.47
N GLY A 117 -2.02 0.03 1.03
CA GLY A 117 -1.54 1.10 0.14
C GLY A 117 -2.33 1.23 -1.16
N GLY A 118 -2.84 0.12 -1.71
CA GLY A 118 -3.73 0.15 -2.87
C GLY A 118 -5.16 0.59 -2.54
N HIS A 119 -5.64 0.31 -1.33
CA HIS A 119 -6.92 0.86 -0.85
C HIS A 119 -6.83 2.38 -0.64
N ALA A 120 -5.69 2.85 -0.13
CA ALA A 120 -5.49 4.25 0.23
C ALA A 120 -5.48 5.18 -0.98
N PHE A 121 -5.02 4.74 -2.15
CA PHE A 121 -4.86 5.60 -3.32
C PHE A 121 -6.18 6.25 -3.77
N GLY A 122 -7.26 5.47 -3.93
CA GLY A 122 -8.56 6.00 -4.32
C GLY A 122 -9.23 6.90 -3.27
N LEU A 123 -8.68 6.95 -2.05
CA LEU A 123 -9.15 7.81 -0.95
C LEU A 123 -8.39 9.14 -0.87
N LEU A 124 -7.32 9.32 -1.67
CA LEU A 124 -6.49 10.52 -1.65
C LEU A 124 -7.23 11.75 -2.19
N PRO A 125 -7.32 12.85 -1.46
CA PRO A 125 -7.89 14.10 -1.97
C PRO A 125 -7.00 14.75 -3.04
N ASN A 126 -5.71 14.47 -3.02
CA ASN A 126 -4.68 15.03 -3.91
C ASN A 126 -4.15 14.00 -4.92
N HIS A 127 -4.95 12.98 -5.26
CA HIS A 127 -4.61 11.91 -6.22
C HIS A 127 -4.16 12.44 -7.60
N TYR A 128 -4.61 13.63 -7.99
CA TYR A 128 -4.27 14.27 -9.26
C TYR A 128 -2.78 14.62 -9.40
N LYS A 129 -2.01 14.60 -8.30
CA LYS A 129 -0.54 14.76 -8.30
C LYS A 129 0.20 13.47 -8.68
N ILE A 130 -0.50 12.34 -8.79
CA ILE A 130 0.09 11.02 -9.01
C ILE A 130 -0.05 10.62 -10.48
N SER A 131 1.05 10.17 -11.06
CA SER A 131 1.13 9.75 -12.48
C SER A 131 0.69 8.30 -12.71
N GLY A 132 0.69 7.46 -11.68
CA GLY A 132 0.24 6.07 -11.74
C GLY A 132 0.51 5.30 -10.45
N MET A 133 -0.08 4.10 -10.34
CA MET A 133 0.10 3.22 -9.18
C MET A 133 0.45 1.80 -9.60
N TYR A 134 1.50 1.25 -9.00
CA TYR A 134 1.77 -0.20 -9.02
C TYR A 134 1.53 -0.78 -7.63
N VAL A 135 0.64 -1.75 -7.50
CA VAL A 135 0.29 -2.28 -6.19
C VAL A 135 0.41 -3.79 -6.10
N PHE A 136 0.94 -4.24 -4.97
CA PHE A 136 1.03 -5.65 -4.60
C PHE A 136 0.05 -6.00 -3.48
N ALA A 137 -0.50 -7.20 -3.50
CA ALA A 137 -1.28 -7.79 -2.41
C ALA A 137 -2.53 -7.00 -1.99
N THR A 138 -3.09 -6.16 -2.84
CA THR A 138 -4.35 -5.46 -2.56
C THR A 138 -5.53 -6.33 -2.95
N GLY A 139 -6.58 -6.35 -2.12
CA GLY A 139 -7.78 -7.12 -2.40
C GLY A 139 -8.92 -6.79 -1.43
N ALA A 140 -10.12 -7.29 -1.72
CA ALA A 140 -11.33 -7.01 -0.95
C ALA A 140 -11.32 -7.57 0.49
N GLY A 141 -10.41 -8.49 0.83
CA GLY A 141 -10.27 -9.02 2.19
C GLY A 141 -11.46 -9.84 2.71
N TRP A 142 -12.51 -10.02 1.90
CA TRP A 142 -13.67 -10.81 2.29
C TRP A 142 -13.32 -12.30 2.33
N ARG A 143 -13.71 -12.97 3.43
CA ARG A 143 -13.39 -14.38 3.64
C ARG A 143 -13.94 -15.33 2.55
N GLY A 144 -14.96 -14.92 1.80
CA GLY A 144 -15.52 -15.69 0.68
C GLY A 144 -14.58 -15.80 -0.52
N TRP A 145 -13.61 -14.91 -0.65
CA TRP A 145 -12.55 -14.99 -1.67
C TRP A 145 -11.41 -15.91 -1.28
N MET A 146 -11.35 -16.37 -0.02
CA MET A 146 -10.29 -17.23 0.52
C MET A 146 -10.57 -18.71 0.30
N THR A 147 -9.56 -19.56 0.52
CA THR A 147 -9.78 -21.01 0.59
C THR A 147 -10.61 -21.36 1.84
N ARG A 148 -11.32 -22.48 1.83
CA ARG A 148 -12.17 -22.87 2.98
C ARG A 148 -11.43 -22.87 4.31
N ARG A 149 -10.19 -23.40 4.33
CA ARG A 149 -9.36 -23.48 5.53
C ARG A 149 -9.00 -22.08 6.04
N GLU A 150 -8.55 -21.20 5.15
CA GLU A 150 -8.20 -19.83 5.51
C GLU A 150 -9.43 -19.02 5.91
N SER A 151 -10.55 -19.19 5.22
CA SER A 151 -11.83 -18.57 5.57
C SER A 151 -12.27 -18.89 7.00
N MET A 152 -12.14 -20.15 7.46
CA MET A 152 -12.44 -20.53 8.85
C MET A 152 -11.49 -19.88 9.84
N ARG A 153 -10.17 -19.88 9.54
CA ARG A 153 -9.16 -19.27 10.36
C ARG A 153 -9.39 -17.74 10.51
N VAL A 154 -9.61 -17.07 9.40
CA VAL A 154 -9.89 -15.63 9.37
C VAL A 154 -11.20 -15.30 10.07
N ASN A 155 -12.25 -16.14 9.91
CA ASN A 155 -13.50 -15.96 10.63
C ASN A 155 -13.33 -16.02 12.15
N LEU A 156 -12.57 -16.98 12.66
CA LEU A 156 -12.25 -17.09 14.09
C LEU A 156 -11.44 -15.88 14.57
N LEU A 157 -10.44 -15.49 13.79
CA LEU A 157 -9.60 -14.33 14.08
C LEU A 157 -10.42 -13.04 14.21
N TRP A 158 -11.24 -12.73 13.19
CA TRP A 158 -12.03 -11.49 13.13
C TRP A 158 -13.21 -11.42 14.10
N ASN A 159 -13.83 -12.56 14.43
CA ASN A 159 -15.08 -12.57 15.20
C ASN A 159 -14.92 -13.02 16.65
N ALA A 160 -13.78 -13.60 17.02
CA ALA A 160 -13.53 -14.03 18.39
C ALA A 160 -12.20 -13.47 18.95
N ILE A 161 -11.07 -13.79 18.32
CA ILE A 161 -9.75 -13.52 18.90
C ILE A 161 -9.47 -12.01 18.96
N LEU A 162 -9.51 -11.31 17.82
CA LEU A 162 -9.19 -9.89 17.78
C LEU A 162 -10.19 -9.02 18.57
N PRO A 163 -11.53 -9.25 18.52
CA PRO A 163 -12.44 -8.51 19.37
C PRO A 163 -12.16 -8.66 20.87
N ALA A 164 -11.91 -9.89 21.33
CA ALA A 164 -11.59 -10.16 22.73
C ALA A 164 -10.30 -9.43 23.16
N LEU A 165 -9.21 -9.61 22.41
CA LEU A 165 -7.93 -8.96 22.70
C LEU A 165 -8.07 -7.42 22.68
N THR A 166 -8.79 -6.88 21.70
CA THR A 166 -9.01 -5.43 21.56
C THR A 166 -9.83 -4.87 22.72
N PHE A 167 -10.85 -5.59 23.17
CA PHE A 167 -11.65 -5.19 24.32
C PHE A 167 -10.81 -5.04 25.60
N PHE A 168 -9.94 -6.00 25.88
CA PHE A 168 -9.11 -5.94 27.09
C PHE A 168 -7.96 -4.92 26.99
N LYS A 169 -7.36 -4.76 25.82
CA LYS A 169 -6.22 -3.86 25.60
C LYS A 169 -6.63 -2.41 25.31
N GLY A 170 -7.81 -2.19 24.68
CA GLY A 170 -8.27 -0.89 24.19
C GLY A 170 -7.57 -0.41 22.92
N TYR A 171 -6.82 -1.30 22.25
CA TYR A 171 -6.22 -1.21 20.93
C TYR A 171 -6.08 -2.63 20.37
N THR A 172 -5.74 -2.82 19.09
CA THR A 172 -5.70 -4.17 18.51
C THR A 172 -4.27 -4.72 18.48
N PRO A 173 -3.93 -5.67 19.37
CA PRO A 173 -2.56 -6.15 19.56
C PRO A 173 -2.21 -7.25 18.55
N ILE A 174 -2.14 -6.92 17.25
CA ILE A 174 -1.81 -7.90 16.19
C ILE A 174 -0.36 -8.37 16.24
N SER A 175 0.52 -7.64 16.92
CA SER A 175 1.91 -8.07 17.17
C SER A 175 1.98 -9.38 17.95
N MET A 176 1.05 -9.63 18.88
CA MET A 176 0.94 -10.89 19.61
C MET A 176 0.65 -12.11 18.70
N LEU A 177 0.16 -11.86 17.48
CA LEU A 177 -0.16 -12.88 16.48
C LEU A 177 0.87 -12.94 15.35
N GLY A 178 1.95 -12.16 15.44
CA GLY A 178 2.98 -12.06 14.41
C GLY A 178 2.50 -11.42 13.09
N MET A 179 1.45 -10.61 13.15
CA MET A 179 0.80 -10.01 11.98
C MET A 179 1.23 -8.56 11.68
N GLY A 180 2.30 -8.10 12.31
CA GLY A 180 2.77 -6.71 12.21
C GLY A 180 2.74 -5.99 13.55
N GLU A 181 2.73 -4.66 13.53
CA GLU A 181 2.65 -3.82 14.72
C GLU A 181 1.20 -3.60 15.18
N ASP A 182 1.02 -3.31 16.47
CA ASP A 182 -0.28 -3.08 17.07
C ASP A 182 -1.01 -1.89 16.42
N LEU A 183 -2.33 -2.02 16.25
CA LEU A 183 -3.15 -1.05 15.54
C LEU A 183 -3.97 -0.17 16.47
N PRO A 184 -4.16 1.12 16.14
CA PRO A 184 -5.22 1.93 16.72
C PRO A 184 -6.59 1.25 16.55
N TYR A 185 -7.45 1.38 17.53
CA TYR A 185 -8.77 0.74 17.52
C TYR A 185 -9.62 1.10 16.28
N GLY A 186 -9.59 2.37 15.86
CA GLY A 186 -10.38 2.83 14.70
C GLY A 186 -9.93 2.20 13.37
N VAL A 187 -8.62 1.99 13.20
CA VAL A 187 -8.05 1.28 12.04
C VAL A 187 -8.61 -0.14 11.95
N TYR A 188 -8.51 -0.89 13.05
CA TYR A 188 -9.06 -2.25 13.12
C TYR A 188 -10.58 -2.28 12.91
N LYS A 189 -11.31 -1.34 13.50
CA LYS A 189 -12.78 -1.26 13.38
C LYS A 189 -13.21 -1.12 11.93
N GLN A 190 -12.61 -0.22 11.17
CA GLN A 190 -12.91 -0.03 9.75
C GLN A 190 -12.47 -1.25 8.93
N TRP A 191 -11.26 -1.76 9.14
CA TRP A 191 -10.77 -2.94 8.45
C TRP A 191 -11.72 -4.13 8.62
N ARG A 192 -12.06 -4.45 9.88
CA ARG A 192 -13.01 -5.53 10.18
C ARG A 192 -14.39 -5.29 9.56
N GLN A 193 -14.88 -4.05 9.54
CA GLN A 193 -16.17 -3.71 8.96
C GLN A 193 -16.18 -3.98 7.47
N TRP A 194 -15.19 -3.53 6.74
CA TRP A 194 -15.15 -3.65 5.28
C TRP A 194 -14.86 -5.08 4.80
N CYS A 195 -14.08 -5.85 5.55
CA CYS A 195 -13.85 -7.27 5.25
C CYS A 195 -15.11 -8.17 5.37
N LYS A 196 -16.26 -7.64 5.79
CA LYS A 196 -17.54 -8.37 5.77
C LYS A 196 -18.14 -8.46 4.37
N TYR A 197 -17.73 -7.58 3.46
CA TYR A 197 -18.36 -7.39 2.17
C TYR A 197 -17.50 -7.91 1.02
N PRO A 198 -18.13 -8.51 -0.03
CA PRO A 198 -17.41 -9.04 -1.19
C PRO A 198 -16.53 -8.02 -1.91
N HIS A 199 -17.01 -6.77 -2.07
CA HIS A 199 -16.28 -5.69 -2.71
C HIS A 199 -15.76 -4.65 -1.70
N TYR A 200 -15.47 -5.09 -0.45
CA TYR A 200 -14.91 -4.25 0.59
C TYR A 200 -15.84 -3.06 0.93
N PHE A 201 -15.33 -1.84 1.03
CA PHE A 201 -16.14 -0.67 1.37
C PHE A 201 -17.12 -0.25 0.25
N PHE A 202 -16.97 -0.75 -0.97
CA PHE A 202 -17.92 -0.47 -2.06
C PHE A 202 -19.29 -1.11 -1.84
N ASP A 203 -19.38 -2.14 -1.01
CA ASP A 203 -20.63 -2.78 -0.61
C ASP A 203 -21.10 -2.37 0.80
N ASP A 204 -20.35 -1.54 1.54
CA ASP A 204 -20.77 -1.06 2.85
C ASP A 204 -21.77 0.10 2.69
N PRO A 205 -23.06 -0.09 3.05
CA PRO A 205 -24.12 0.93 2.83
C PRO A 205 -23.82 2.28 3.51
N SER A 206 -22.92 2.30 4.50
CA SER A 206 -22.60 3.54 5.22
C SER A 206 -21.60 4.43 4.50
N VAL A 207 -20.88 3.91 3.51
CA VAL A 207 -19.80 4.63 2.80
C VAL A 207 -19.72 4.33 1.31
N SER A 208 -20.48 3.37 0.78
CA SER A 208 -20.35 2.86 -0.59
C SER A 208 -20.46 3.95 -1.67
N GLU A 209 -21.42 4.85 -1.55
CA GLU A 209 -21.63 5.96 -2.49
C GLU A 209 -20.40 6.86 -2.53
N GLU A 210 -19.93 7.32 -1.36
CA GLU A 210 -18.70 8.13 -1.26
C GLU A 210 -17.48 7.42 -1.86
N MET A 211 -17.32 6.10 -1.60
CA MET A 211 -16.19 5.33 -2.11
C MET A 211 -16.23 5.20 -3.63
N GLN A 212 -17.39 4.90 -4.20
CA GLN A 212 -17.58 4.82 -5.64
C GLN A 212 -17.27 6.14 -6.33
N GLU A 213 -17.79 7.27 -5.81
CA GLU A 213 -17.52 8.60 -6.35
C GLU A 213 -16.02 8.94 -6.33
N LYS A 214 -15.32 8.66 -5.22
CA LYS A 214 -13.89 8.98 -5.09
C LYS A 214 -13.03 8.13 -6.02
N PHE A 215 -13.27 6.83 -6.08
CA PHE A 215 -12.50 5.92 -6.92
C PHE A 215 -12.74 6.16 -8.42
N ALA A 216 -13.94 6.61 -8.80
CA ALA A 216 -14.24 7.01 -10.18
C ALA A 216 -13.49 8.28 -10.64
N GLN A 217 -12.91 9.06 -9.74
CA GLN A 217 -12.08 10.22 -10.10
C GLN A 217 -10.68 9.82 -10.58
N ILE A 218 -10.23 8.62 -10.25
CA ILE A 218 -8.91 8.12 -10.63
C ILE A 218 -8.91 7.72 -12.11
N LYS A 219 -7.99 8.28 -12.89
CA LYS A 219 -7.88 8.05 -14.35
C LYS A 219 -6.49 7.62 -14.79
N VAL A 220 -5.53 7.62 -13.87
CA VAL A 220 -4.15 7.23 -14.16
C VAL A 220 -4.01 5.72 -14.28
N PRO A 221 -2.98 5.22 -14.98
CA PRO A 221 -2.75 3.78 -15.10
C PRO A 221 -2.44 3.14 -13.75
N ILE A 222 -3.01 1.95 -13.56
CA ILE A 222 -2.83 1.14 -12.35
C ILE A 222 -2.42 -0.27 -12.76
N VAL A 223 -1.36 -0.80 -12.13
CA VAL A 223 -1.05 -2.23 -12.16
C VAL A 223 -1.33 -2.82 -10.79
N ALA A 224 -2.16 -3.85 -10.75
CA ALA A 224 -2.43 -4.62 -9.54
C ALA A 224 -1.91 -6.04 -9.69
N ALA A 225 -0.86 -6.38 -8.94
CA ALA A 225 -0.11 -7.61 -9.08
C ALA A 225 -0.19 -8.46 -7.79
N ASN A 226 -0.85 -9.62 -7.86
CA ASN A 226 -1.03 -10.47 -6.70
C ASN A 226 -0.48 -11.88 -6.94
N ALA A 227 0.24 -12.41 -5.95
CA ALA A 227 0.77 -13.76 -5.99
C ALA A 227 -0.36 -14.80 -5.83
N VAL A 228 -0.27 -15.88 -6.57
CA VAL A 228 -1.27 -16.96 -6.53
C VAL A 228 -1.29 -17.70 -5.18
N ASP A 229 -0.25 -17.54 -4.35
CA ASP A 229 -0.15 -18.09 -3.00
C ASP A 229 -0.43 -17.08 -1.88
N ASP A 230 -0.87 -15.86 -2.21
CA ASP A 230 -1.30 -14.86 -1.24
C ASP A 230 -2.71 -15.17 -0.72
N LEU A 231 -2.80 -15.93 0.35
CA LEU A 231 -4.08 -16.39 0.90
C LEU A 231 -5.00 -15.27 1.42
N TRP A 232 -4.45 -14.07 1.65
CA TRP A 232 -5.22 -12.90 2.12
C TRP A 232 -5.71 -12.02 0.98
N ALA A 233 -4.99 -12.03 -0.15
CA ALA A 233 -5.31 -11.24 -1.34
C ALA A 233 -5.10 -12.07 -2.61
N LEU A 234 -5.79 -13.20 -2.71
CA LEU A 234 -5.81 -14.02 -3.94
C LEU A 234 -6.22 -13.16 -5.15
N PRO A 235 -5.81 -13.51 -6.38
CA PRO A 235 -6.18 -12.78 -7.61
C PRO A 235 -7.66 -12.39 -7.69
N LYS A 236 -8.58 -13.32 -7.39
CA LYS A 236 -10.02 -13.03 -7.38
C LYS A 236 -10.46 -11.97 -6.35
N SER A 237 -9.75 -11.86 -5.21
CA SER A 237 -9.98 -10.83 -4.21
C SER A 237 -9.49 -9.47 -4.67
N ARG A 238 -8.33 -9.44 -5.38
CA ARG A 238 -7.82 -8.26 -6.09
C ARG A 238 -8.82 -7.79 -7.14
N ASP A 239 -9.27 -8.69 -8.01
CA ASP A 239 -10.18 -8.38 -9.11
C ASP A 239 -11.47 -7.76 -8.57
N ALA A 240 -12.04 -8.33 -7.50
CA ALA A 240 -13.23 -7.79 -6.86
C ALA A 240 -13.03 -6.36 -6.31
N PHE A 241 -11.85 -6.05 -5.77
CA PHE A 241 -11.56 -4.71 -5.28
C PHE A 241 -11.28 -3.71 -6.42
N MET A 242 -10.50 -4.12 -7.42
CA MET A 242 -10.08 -3.24 -8.52
C MET A 242 -11.23 -2.78 -9.41
N GLN A 243 -12.38 -3.47 -9.40
CA GLN A 243 -13.61 -3.01 -10.07
C GLN A 243 -14.07 -1.62 -9.60
N GLY A 244 -13.67 -1.17 -8.42
CA GLY A 244 -13.96 0.16 -7.92
C GLY A 244 -13.26 1.30 -8.70
N TYR A 245 -12.15 1.01 -9.37
CA TYR A 245 -11.43 1.98 -10.20
C TYR A 245 -12.04 2.05 -11.62
N THR A 246 -13.27 2.51 -11.72
CA THR A 246 -14.11 2.42 -12.93
C THR A 246 -13.61 3.24 -14.13
N ASN A 247 -12.80 4.26 -13.91
CA ASN A 247 -12.29 5.17 -14.94
C ASN A 247 -10.76 5.11 -15.13
N ALA A 248 -10.06 4.27 -14.37
CA ALA A 248 -8.64 4.05 -14.51
C ALA A 248 -8.34 2.93 -15.51
N ASP A 249 -7.18 3.01 -16.17
CA ASP A 249 -6.64 1.88 -16.94
C ASP A 249 -5.98 0.88 -15.98
N VAL A 250 -6.69 -0.21 -15.67
CA VAL A 250 -6.27 -1.19 -14.67
C VAL A 250 -5.76 -2.46 -15.33
N THR A 251 -4.47 -2.73 -15.19
CA THR A 251 -3.84 -4.00 -15.56
C THR A 251 -3.79 -4.94 -14.36
N LEU A 252 -4.38 -6.13 -14.49
CA LEU A 252 -4.40 -7.17 -13.45
C LEU A 252 -3.34 -8.23 -13.75
N LEU A 253 -2.41 -8.47 -12.82
CA LEU A 253 -1.30 -9.41 -13.00
C LEU A 253 -1.33 -10.51 -11.92
N ASP A 254 -1.43 -11.75 -12.36
CA ASP A 254 -1.22 -12.91 -11.49
C ASP A 254 0.27 -13.25 -11.46
N ILE A 255 0.85 -13.27 -10.27
CA ILE A 255 2.27 -13.62 -10.08
C ILE A 255 2.36 -15.11 -9.76
N PRO A 256 2.82 -15.93 -10.72
CA PRO A 256 3.00 -17.37 -10.50
C PRO A 256 4.20 -17.64 -9.60
N LEU A 257 4.18 -18.77 -8.92
CA LEU A 257 5.37 -19.27 -8.23
C LEU A 257 6.35 -19.85 -9.26
N THR A 258 7.63 -19.56 -9.07
CA THR A 258 8.71 -20.04 -9.92
C THR A 258 9.84 -20.63 -9.07
N ALA A 259 10.84 -21.24 -9.70
CA ALA A 259 12.01 -21.74 -8.98
C ALA A 259 12.79 -20.63 -8.25
N SER A 260 12.83 -19.41 -8.81
CA SER A 260 13.44 -18.23 -8.18
C SER A 260 12.52 -17.56 -7.13
N LEU A 261 11.20 -17.74 -7.26
CA LEU A 261 10.16 -17.22 -6.35
C LEU A 261 9.24 -18.35 -5.90
N PRO A 262 9.73 -19.32 -5.12
CA PRO A 262 8.97 -20.52 -4.76
C PRO A 262 7.87 -20.25 -3.73
N LYS A 263 7.91 -19.10 -3.08
CA LYS A 263 6.92 -18.65 -2.10
C LYS A 263 6.96 -17.12 -2.00
N ILE A 264 5.80 -16.49 -2.18
CA ILE A 264 5.62 -15.06 -2.04
C ILE A 264 4.68 -14.78 -0.84
N GLY A 265 3.45 -15.25 -0.88
CA GLY A 265 2.42 -14.97 0.12
C GLY A 265 2.19 -13.46 0.28
N HIS A 266 1.49 -13.05 1.34
CA HIS A 266 1.13 -11.63 1.54
C HIS A 266 2.32 -10.69 1.82
N MET A 267 3.42 -11.21 2.34
CA MET A 267 4.57 -10.40 2.80
C MET A 267 5.86 -10.65 2.01
N GLY A 268 5.81 -11.37 0.90
CA GLY A 268 7.01 -11.75 0.16
C GLY A 268 7.49 -10.73 -0.87
N TYR A 269 6.64 -9.85 -1.33
CA TYR A 269 6.89 -8.93 -2.45
C TYR A 269 8.08 -7.97 -2.27
N PHE A 270 8.46 -7.67 -1.04
CA PHE A 270 9.57 -6.76 -0.70
C PHE A 270 10.76 -7.48 -0.04
N ARG A 271 10.81 -8.82 -0.10
CA ARG A 271 11.97 -9.60 0.33
C ARG A 271 13.06 -9.61 -0.74
N ALA A 272 14.30 -9.88 -0.35
CA ALA A 272 15.44 -9.84 -1.25
C ALA A 272 15.29 -10.72 -2.52
N ASN A 273 14.64 -11.87 -2.41
CA ASN A 273 14.39 -12.77 -3.54
C ASN A 273 13.28 -12.28 -4.48
N ALA A 274 12.56 -11.20 -4.14
CA ALA A 274 11.52 -10.62 -4.99
C ALA A 274 12.04 -9.53 -5.94
N GLN A 275 13.36 -9.34 -6.06
CA GLN A 275 13.95 -8.34 -6.95
C GLN A 275 13.40 -8.38 -8.38
N PRO A 276 13.14 -9.54 -9.03
CA PRO A 276 12.53 -9.57 -10.35
C PRO A 276 11.17 -8.85 -10.44
N LEU A 277 10.40 -8.84 -9.33
CA LEU A 277 9.15 -8.07 -9.26
C LEU A 277 9.41 -6.57 -9.22
N TRP A 278 10.51 -6.15 -8.61
CA TRP A 278 10.90 -4.74 -8.53
C TRP A 278 11.36 -4.20 -9.88
N GLU A 279 12.05 -5.02 -10.66
CA GLU A 279 12.44 -4.71 -12.04
C GLU A 279 11.20 -4.46 -12.91
N ASN A 280 10.15 -5.27 -12.75
CA ASN A 280 8.88 -5.05 -13.44
C ASN A 280 8.21 -3.72 -13.03
N VAL A 281 8.28 -3.33 -11.76
CA VAL A 281 7.78 -2.01 -11.30
C VAL A 281 8.50 -0.88 -12.01
N LEU A 282 9.85 -0.90 -12.03
CA LEU A 282 10.63 0.18 -12.64
C LEU A 282 10.43 0.23 -14.16
N SER A 283 10.38 -0.93 -14.83
CA SER A 283 10.08 -1.01 -16.27
C SER A 283 8.69 -0.45 -16.61
N TRP A 284 7.67 -0.74 -15.79
CA TRP A 284 6.35 -0.19 -15.97
C TRP A 284 6.34 1.35 -15.78
N ILE A 285 7.04 1.87 -14.79
CA ILE A 285 7.17 3.32 -14.58
C ILE A 285 7.82 3.97 -15.80
N GLU A 286 8.92 3.41 -16.33
CA GLU A 286 9.58 3.92 -17.54
C GLU A 286 8.66 3.94 -18.75
N THR A 287 7.91 2.86 -18.96
CA THR A 287 6.92 2.79 -20.05
C THR A 287 5.81 3.83 -19.89
N THR A 288 5.34 4.03 -18.66
CA THR A 288 4.27 5.01 -18.36
C THR A 288 4.72 6.46 -18.57
N MET A 289 6.00 6.76 -18.32
CA MET A 289 6.58 8.09 -18.55
C MET A 289 6.87 8.38 -20.02
N THR A 290 7.04 7.34 -20.84
CA THR A 290 7.32 7.51 -22.27
C THR A 290 5.99 7.77 -22.98
N PRO A 291 5.80 8.94 -23.63
CA PRO A 291 4.60 9.16 -24.44
C PRO A 291 4.49 8.06 -25.49
N SER A 292 3.31 7.46 -25.63
CA SER A 292 3.02 6.65 -26.82
C SER A 292 3.25 7.55 -28.04
N LEU A 293 4.24 7.21 -28.85
CA LEU A 293 4.34 7.79 -30.18
C LEU A 293 3.08 7.30 -30.92
N ASP A 294 2.03 8.14 -30.93
CA ASP A 294 0.95 7.97 -31.88
C ASP A 294 1.55 7.99 -33.27
N VAL A 295 1.81 6.78 -33.80
CA VAL A 295 2.08 6.60 -35.22
C VAL A 295 0.76 6.86 -35.94
N THR A 296 0.44 8.13 -36.13
CA THR A 296 -0.47 8.52 -37.19
C THR A 296 0.24 8.17 -38.49
N LEU A 297 -0.04 6.96 -39.00
CA LEU A 297 0.27 6.62 -40.38
C LEU A 297 -0.56 7.53 -41.30
N PRO A 298 0.08 8.08 -42.31
CA PRO A 298 -0.57 8.98 -43.28
C PRO A 298 -1.64 8.28 -44.10
#